data_836c1479fc6d25d3a5acd82a84cb809d
#
_entry.id   836c1479fc6d25d3a5acd82a84cb809d
#
_cell.length_a   1.000
_cell.length_b   1.000
_cell.length_c   1.000
_cell.angle_alpha   90.00
_cell.angle_beta   90.00
_cell.angle_gamma   90.00
#
_symmetry.space_group_name_H-M   'P 1'
#
loop_
_entity.id
_entity.type
_entity.pdbx_description
1 polymer ?
#
loop_
_entity_poly.entity_id
_entity_poly.type
_entity_poly.pdbx_seq_one_letter_code
_entity_poly.pdbx_strand_id
1 'polypeptide(L)'
;MQTIIDRWGQTPYPDAFIFPILTGKEDAITRKNKTKYLTRAINKRMKEVGEQLGIGPISTYTARHSFATVLKRAGANIAYISESLGHSDLKTTENYLASFEREEREKNAQILTKF
;
A
#
# COMPACT_ATOMS: atom_id res chain seq x y z
N MET A 1 4.87 14.33 2.73
CA MET A 1 3.85 14.10 1.67
C MET A 1 3.75 15.29 0.73
N GLN A 2 3.44 16.50 1.22
CA GLN A 2 3.29 17.71 0.39
C GLN A 2 4.48 17.97 -0.54
N THR A 3 5.71 17.91 -0.04
CA THR A 3 6.95 18.10 -0.83
C THR A 3 7.06 17.17 -2.04
N ILE A 4 6.56 15.94 -1.92
CA ILE A 4 6.55 14.97 -3.03
C ILE A 4 5.52 15.37 -4.08
N ILE A 5 4.33 15.78 -3.63
CA ILE A 5 3.26 16.25 -4.52
C ILE A 5 3.70 17.53 -5.26
N ASP A 6 4.31 18.48 -4.54
CA ASP A 6 4.78 19.74 -5.14
C ASP A 6 5.88 19.51 -6.20
N ARG A 7 6.73 18.51 -5.98
CA ARG A 7 7.83 18.17 -6.89
C ARG A 7 7.44 17.31 -8.09
N TRP A 8 6.53 16.37 -7.89
CA TRP A 8 6.23 15.31 -8.87
C TRP A 8 4.76 15.26 -9.29
N GLY A 9 3.90 16.01 -8.61
CA GLY A 9 2.49 16.13 -8.96
C GLY A 9 2.29 17.01 -10.19
N GLN A 10 1.12 16.90 -10.78
CA GLN A 10 0.68 17.81 -11.84
C GLN A 10 -0.13 18.96 -11.27
N THR A 11 -0.39 19.98 -12.10
CA THR A 11 -1.22 21.12 -11.71
C THR A 11 -2.58 20.63 -11.18
N PRO A 12 -3.00 21.11 -10.01
CA PRO A 12 -4.24 20.63 -9.39
C PRO A 12 -5.47 21.15 -10.16
N TYR A 13 -6.23 20.22 -10.70
CA TYR A 13 -7.60 20.46 -11.19
C TYR A 13 -8.53 19.55 -10.40
N PRO A 14 -9.83 19.90 -10.22
CA PRO A 14 -10.75 19.16 -9.36
C PRO A 14 -10.81 17.64 -9.64
N ASP A 15 -10.72 17.25 -10.91
CA ASP A 15 -10.82 15.85 -11.34
C ASP A 15 -9.50 15.25 -11.83
N ALA A 16 -8.37 15.93 -11.59
CA ALA A 16 -7.07 15.45 -12.03
C ALA A 16 -6.45 14.47 -11.03
N PHE A 17 -5.77 13.46 -11.53
CA PHE A 17 -4.91 12.62 -10.69
C PHE A 17 -3.73 13.43 -10.14
N ILE A 18 -3.29 13.13 -8.94
CA ILE A 18 -2.15 13.83 -8.31
C ILE A 18 -0.87 13.69 -9.14
N PHE A 19 -0.61 12.49 -9.66
CA PHE A 19 0.56 12.21 -10.48
C PHE A 19 0.19 11.99 -11.94
N PRO A 20 1.04 12.43 -12.92
CA PRO A 20 0.74 12.38 -14.35
C PRO A 20 0.92 10.99 -14.96
N ILE A 21 0.38 9.96 -14.33
CA ILE A 21 0.43 8.56 -14.78
C ILE A 21 -0.81 8.23 -15.61
N LEU A 22 -1.95 8.66 -15.11
CA LEU A 22 -3.24 8.54 -15.77
C LEU A 22 -3.77 9.93 -16.10
N THR A 23 -4.42 10.05 -17.25
CA THR A 23 -5.05 11.31 -17.69
C THR A 23 -6.53 11.38 -17.37
N GLY A 24 -7.14 10.26 -16.96
CA GLY A 24 -8.58 10.12 -16.77
C GLY A 24 -9.36 9.83 -18.06
N LYS A 25 -8.69 9.87 -19.21
CA LYS A 25 -9.29 9.61 -20.54
C LYS A 25 -9.02 8.20 -21.07
N GLU A 26 -8.24 7.42 -20.32
CA GLU A 26 -7.92 6.04 -20.72
C GLU A 26 -9.15 5.14 -20.67
N ASP A 27 -9.27 4.25 -21.64
CA ASP A 27 -10.16 3.10 -21.57
C ASP A 27 -9.72 2.11 -20.45
N ALA A 28 -10.58 1.19 -20.08
CA ALA A 28 -10.35 0.26 -18.98
C ALA A 28 -9.08 -0.60 -19.20
N ILE A 29 -8.84 -1.03 -20.43
CA ILE A 29 -7.69 -1.88 -20.78
C ILE A 29 -6.39 -1.10 -20.66
N THR A 30 -6.34 0.10 -21.25
CA THR A 30 -5.17 0.98 -21.21
C THR A 30 -4.85 1.39 -19.76
N ARG A 31 -5.85 1.74 -18.97
CA ARG A 31 -5.70 2.06 -17.55
C ARG A 31 -5.09 0.87 -16.78
N LYS A 32 -5.64 -0.33 -16.98
CA LYS A 32 -5.12 -1.55 -16.35
C LYS A 32 -3.67 -1.81 -16.72
N ASN A 33 -3.32 -1.66 -17.99
CA ASN A 33 -1.96 -1.88 -18.48
C ASN A 33 -0.96 -0.85 -17.93
N LYS A 34 -1.30 0.43 -17.93
CA LYS A 34 -0.49 1.50 -17.33
C LYS A 34 -0.25 1.25 -15.84
N THR A 35 -1.30 0.91 -15.09
CA THR A 35 -1.19 0.60 -13.66
C THR A 35 -0.30 -0.61 -13.41
N LYS A 36 -0.48 -1.69 -14.19
CA LYS A 36 0.34 -2.89 -14.09
C LYS A 36 1.81 -2.64 -14.40
N TYR A 37 2.09 -1.85 -15.44
CA TYR A 37 3.46 -1.47 -15.81
C TYR A 37 4.13 -0.66 -14.70
N LEU A 38 3.44 0.36 -14.19
CA LEU A 38 3.95 1.19 -13.11
C LEU A 38 4.23 0.38 -11.84
N THR A 39 3.28 -0.47 -11.43
CA THR A 39 3.44 -1.33 -10.26
C THR A 39 4.67 -2.24 -10.39
N ARG A 40 4.91 -2.81 -11.56
CA ARG A 40 6.11 -3.63 -11.82
C ARG A 40 7.39 -2.80 -11.72
N ALA A 41 7.41 -1.60 -12.31
CA ALA A 41 8.57 -0.72 -12.26
C ALA A 41 8.90 -0.29 -10.82
N ILE A 42 7.88 0.08 -10.04
CA ILE A 42 8.03 0.41 -8.61
C ILE A 42 8.58 -0.80 -7.85
N ASN A 43 7.97 -1.97 -8.00
CA ASN A 43 8.38 -3.17 -7.25
C ASN A 43 9.81 -3.60 -7.58
N LYS A 44 10.23 -3.46 -8.84
CA LYS A 44 11.62 -3.71 -9.23
C LYS A 44 12.59 -2.80 -8.47
N ARG A 45 12.32 -1.49 -8.44
CA ARG A 45 13.15 -0.52 -7.70
C ARG A 45 13.12 -0.75 -6.19
N MET A 46 11.95 -1.03 -5.64
CA MET A 46 11.81 -1.27 -4.20
C MET A 46 12.52 -2.53 -3.74
N LYS A 47 12.59 -3.56 -4.59
CA LYS A 47 13.40 -4.74 -4.33
C LYS A 47 14.89 -4.37 -4.20
N GLU A 48 15.44 -3.60 -5.14
CA GLU A 48 16.83 -3.12 -5.11
C GLU A 48 17.10 -2.30 -3.83
N VAL A 49 16.18 -1.40 -3.45
CA VAL A 49 16.29 -0.62 -2.21
C VAL A 49 16.27 -1.51 -0.97
N GLY A 50 15.38 -2.50 -0.90
CA GLY A 50 15.29 -3.44 0.21
C GLY A 50 16.58 -4.26 0.39
N GLU A 51 17.17 -4.69 -0.72
CA GLU A 51 18.46 -5.40 -0.73
C GLU A 51 19.61 -4.49 -0.22
N GLN A 52 19.68 -3.24 -0.70
CA GLN A 52 20.70 -2.27 -0.26
C GLN A 52 20.58 -1.92 1.23
N LEU A 53 19.38 -1.88 1.77
CA LEU A 53 19.15 -1.60 3.19
C LEU A 53 19.23 -2.84 4.09
N GLY A 54 19.36 -4.04 3.52
CA GLY A 54 19.42 -5.28 4.29
C GLY A 54 18.11 -5.65 5.00
N ILE A 55 16.97 -5.09 4.57
CA ILE A 55 15.64 -5.33 5.19
C ILE A 55 14.79 -6.35 4.42
N GLY A 56 15.36 -6.93 3.36
CA GLY A 56 14.65 -7.88 2.52
C GLY A 56 13.76 -7.24 1.45
N PRO A 57 13.00 -8.04 0.69
CA PRO A 57 12.20 -7.52 -0.41
C PRO A 57 11.03 -6.68 0.09
N ILE A 58 10.96 -5.45 -0.38
CA ILE A 58 9.82 -4.55 -0.17
C ILE A 58 9.10 -4.27 -1.49
N SER A 59 7.82 -4.03 -1.42
CA SER A 59 6.95 -3.85 -2.59
C SER A 59 5.80 -2.88 -2.30
N THR A 60 5.01 -2.55 -3.32
CA THR A 60 3.75 -1.80 -3.14
C THR A 60 2.79 -2.51 -2.19
N TYR A 61 2.83 -3.85 -2.14
CA TYR A 61 2.05 -4.64 -1.19
C TYR A 61 2.55 -4.42 0.25
N THR A 62 3.85 -4.42 0.48
CA THR A 62 4.46 -4.09 1.77
C THR A 62 4.05 -2.69 2.26
N ALA A 63 4.05 -1.70 1.36
CA ALA A 63 3.60 -0.35 1.68
C ALA A 63 2.13 -0.32 2.10
N ARG A 64 1.27 -1.03 1.37
CA ARG A 64 -0.17 -1.17 1.68
C ARG A 64 -0.39 -1.83 3.04
N HIS A 65 0.37 -2.88 3.35
CA HIS A 65 0.35 -3.55 4.65
C HIS A 65 0.76 -2.61 5.78
N SER A 66 1.88 -1.91 5.62
CA SER A 66 2.39 -0.97 6.62
C SER A 66 1.37 0.13 6.92
N PHE A 67 0.77 0.70 5.88
CA PHE A 67 -0.27 1.71 6.01
C PHE A 67 -1.45 1.21 6.86
N ALA A 68 -2.02 0.06 6.50
CA ALA A 68 -3.17 -0.51 7.20
C ALA A 68 -2.83 -0.85 8.66
N THR A 69 -1.65 -1.43 8.90
CA THR A 69 -1.19 -1.82 10.24
C THR A 69 -0.95 -0.60 11.14
N VAL A 70 -0.30 0.43 10.61
CA VAL A 70 -0.04 1.67 11.36
C VAL A 70 -1.35 2.36 11.74
N LEU A 71 -2.28 2.48 10.81
CA LEU A 71 -3.60 3.06 11.09
C LEU A 71 -4.38 2.27 12.14
N LYS A 72 -4.38 0.93 12.02
CA LYS A 72 -5.04 0.07 13.01
C LYS A 72 -4.44 0.23 14.40
N ARG A 73 -3.12 0.23 14.52
CA ARG A 73 -2.42 0.41 15.80
C ARG A 73 -2.65 1.81 16.41
N ALA A 74 -2.84 2.81 15.54
CA ALA A 74 -3.19 4.16 15.96
C ALA A 74 -4.67 4.32 16.36
N GLY A 75 -5.47 3.25 16.31
CA GLY A 75 -6.89 3.26 16.69
C GLY A 75 -7.82 3.83 15.61
N ALA A 76 -7.38 3.92 14.36
CA ALA A 76 -8.22 4.38 13.27
C ALA A 76 -9.42 3.44 13.05
N ASN A 77 -10.55 4.03 12.71
CA ASN A 77 -11.77 3.28 12.40
C ASN A 77 -11.55 2.38 11.17
N ILE A 78 -12.00 1.12 11.28
CA ILE A 78 -11.85 0.13 10.21
C ILE A 78 -12.54 0.55 8.90
N ALA A 79 -13.65 1.29 8.99
CA ALA A 79 -14.33 1.81 7.80
C ALA A 79 -13.44 2.82 7.05
N TYR A 80 -12.73 3.68 7.77
CA TYR A 80 -11.76 4.60 7.18
C TYR A 80 -10.59 3.86 6.52
N ILE A 81 -10.07 2.80 7.16
CA ILE A 81 -9.01 1.97 6.58
C ILE A 81 -9.52 1.29 5.30
N SER A 82 -10.73 0.76 5.32
CA SER A 82 -11.38 0.09 4.18
C SER A 82 -11.52 1.05 2.99
N GLU A 83 -12.06 2.24 3.21
CA GLU A 83 -12.21 3.27 2.20
C GLU A 83 -10.86 3.69 1.63
N SER A 84 -9.88 3.97 2.48
CA SER A 84 -8.52 4.35 2.08
C SER A 84 -7.81 3.29 1.25
N LEU A 85 -8.11 2.01 1.49
CA LEU A 85 -7.61 0.88 0.71
C LEU A 85 -8.41 0.62 -0.57
N GLY A 86 -9.53 1.31 -0.77
CA GLY A 86 -10.42 1.10 -1.91
C GLY A 86 -11.15 -0.24 -1.88
N HIS A 87 -11.39 -0.81 -0.69
CA HIS A 87 -12.19 -2.01 -0.56
C HIS A 87 -13.67 -1.66 -0.67
N SER A 88 -14.40 -2.40 -1.49
CA SER A 88 -15.84 -2.24 -1.67
C SER A 88 -16.66 -2.86 -0.53
N ASP A 89 -16.03 -3.72 0.28
CA ASP A 89 -16.64 -4.45 1.38
C ASP A 89 -15.74 -4.39 2.63
N LEU A 90 -16.34 -4.02 3.75
CA LEU A 90 -15.69 -3.95 5.05
C LEU A 90 -15.12 -5.31 5.49
N LYS A 91 -15.82 -6.39 5.17
CA LYS A 91 -15.39 -7.78 5.46
C LYS A 91 -14.03 -8.10 4.87
N THR A 92 -13.73 -7.59 3.68
CA THR A 92 -12.42 -7.73 3.04
C THR A 92 -11.32 -7.10 3.91
N THR A 93 -11.57 -5.94 4.49
CA THR A 93 -10.63 -5.26 5.38
C THR A 93 -10.47 -5.99 6.70
N GLU A 94 -11.55 -6.48 7.29
CA GLU A 94 -11.52 -7.28 8.52
C GLU A 94 -10.68 -8.53 8.36
N ASN A 95 -10.92 -9.30 7.30
CA ASN A 95 -10.16 -10.51 6.99
C ASN A 95 -8.68 -10.20 6.71
N TYR A 96 -8.42 -9.11 6.00
CA TYR A 96 -7.08 -8.62 5.70
C TYR A 96 -6.31 -8.27 6.98
N LEU A 97 -6.93 -7.53 7.90
CA LEU A 97 -6.31 -7.15 9.17
C LEU A 97 -6.17 -8.33 10.14
N ALA A 98 -7.10 -9.28 10.12
CA ALA A 98 -7.03 -10.49 10.94
C ALA A 98 -5.85 -11.40 10.59
N SER A 99 -5.42 -11.43 9.32
CA SER A 99 -4.26 -12.21 8.91
C SER A 99 -2.96 -11.69 9.55
N PHE A 100 -2.81 -10.37 9.72
CA PHE A 100 -1.64 -9.78 10.38
C PHE A 100 -1.58 -10.06 11.87
N GLU A 101 -2.73 -10.07 12.53
CA GLU A 101 -2.78 -10.42 13.95
C GLU A 101 -2.35 -11.87 14.19
N ARG A 102 -2.67 -12.75 13.26
CA ARG A 102 -2.23 -14.14 13.33
C ARG A 102 -0.71 -14.26 13.20
N GLU A 103 -0.13 -13.63 12.17
CA GLU A 103 1.33 -13.63 11.97
C GLU A 103 2.07 -13.03 13.17
N GLU A 104 1.55 -11.97 13.75
CA GLU A 104 2.15 -11.32 14.91
C GLU A 104 2.03 -12.18 16.18
N ARG A 105 0.89 -12.85 16.36
CA ARG A 105 0.70 -13.82 17.45
C ARG A 105 1.63 -15.03 17.29
N GLU A 106 1.80 -15.55 16.10
CA GLU A 106 2.72 -16.66 15.82
C GLU A 106 4.18 -16.26 16.11
N LYS A 107 4.62 -15.07 15.68
CA LYS A 107 5.94 -14.54 16.01
C LYS A 107 6.15 -14.37 17.53
N ASN A 108 5.17 -13.82 18.22
CA ASN A 108 5.23 -13.66 19.67
C ASN A 108 5.22 -15.00 20.42
N ALA A 109 4.44 -15.96 19.96
CA ALA A 109 4.44 -17.31 20.49
C ALA A 109 5.79 -18.00 20.33
N GLN A 110 6.48 -17.82 19.19
CA GLN A 110 7.83 -18.33 18.97
C GLN A 110 8.87 -17.73 19.92
N ILE A 111 8.69 -16.48 20.36
CA ILE A 111 9.58 -15.87 21.36
C ILE A 111 9.44 -16.58 22.70
N LEU A 112 8.21 -16.96 23.09
CA LEU A 112 7.95 -17.68 24.33
C LEU A 112 8.51 -19.12 24.35
N THR A 113 8.74 -19.70 23.20
CA THR A 113 9.28 -21.08 23.08
C THR A 113 10.81 -21.15 23.00
N LYS A 114 11.49 -20.00 23.02
CA LYS A 114 12.97 -19.91 22.93
C LYS A 114 13.67 -19.85 24.31
N PHE A 115 12.94 -20.11 25.39
CA PHE A 115 13.50 -20.16 26.73
C PHE A 115 13.83 -21.60 27.15
#